data_b6684b6e7ff9102ad11b2d3d0032b2a8
#
_entry.id   b6684b6e7ff9102ad11b2d3d0032b2a8
#
_cell.length_a   1.000
_cell.length_b   1.000
_cell.length_c   1.000
_cell.angle_alpha   90.00
_cell.angle_beta   90.00
_cell.angle_gamma   90.00
#
_symmetry.space_group_name_H-M   'P 1'
#
loop_
_entity.id
_entity.type
_entity.pdbx_description
1 polymer ?
#
loop_
_entity_poly.entity_id
_entity_poly.type
_entity_poly.pdbx_seq_one_letter_code
_entity_poly.pdbx_strand_id
1 'polypeptide(L)' 'MRLRFTGKDGFFGLKTGSVYEVIVSAKYGERRICAQFKPFEEWIKYGYSSLASFTKDWADPVAM' A
#
# COMPACT_ATOMS: atom_id res chain seq x y z
N MET A 1 -5.46 1.21 8.35
CA MET A 1 -5.53 2.63 7.98
C MET A 1 -6.00 2.79 6.53
N ARG A 2 -6.54 3.92 6.20
CA ARG A 2 -6.98 4.17 4.82
C ARG A 2 -5.93 5.00 4.11
N LEU A 3 -5.50 4.53 2.94
CA LEU A 3 -4.48 5.20 2.15
C LEU A 3 -4.93 5.31 0.70
N ARG A 4 -4.46 6.35 0.02
CA ARG A 4 -4.70 6.54 -1.41
C ARG A 4 -3.62 5.83 -2.19
N PHE A 5 -4.04 5.01 -3.15
CA PHE A 5 -3.08 4.35 -4.04
C PHE A 5 -2.58 5.35 -5.09
N THR A 6 -1.27 5.53 -5.15
CA THR A 6 -0.62 6.45 -6.08
C THR A 6 0.31 5.73 -7.05
N GLY A 7 0.33 4.40 -7.00
CA GLY A 7 1.16 3.60 -7.88
C GLY A 7 0.53 3.38 -9.25
N LYS A 8 1.06 2.40 -9.97
CA LYS A 8 0.61 2.09 -11.32
C LYS A 8 -0.81 1.53 -11.33
N ASP A 9 -1.67 2.10 -12.15
CA ASP A 9 -3.04 1.66 -12.29
C ASP A 9 -3.11 0.19 -12.74
N GLY A 10 -3.95 -0.58 -12.08
CA GLY A 10 -4.09 -2.01 -12.35
C GLY A 10 -3.17 -2.92 -11.53
N PHE A 11 -2.29 -2.35 -10.70
CA PHE A 11 -1.42 -3.12 -9.82
C PHE A 11 -2.29 -3.90 -8.83
N PHE A 12 -2.31 -5.24 -8.95
CA PHE A 12 -3.19 -6.12 -8.17
C PHE A 12 -4.67 -5.68 -8.20
N GLY A 13 -5.11 -5.07 -9.28
CA GLY A 13 -6.48 -4.58 -9.39
C GLY A 13 -6.74 -3.23 -8.74
N LEU A 14 -5.71 -2.58 -8.21
CA LEU A 14 -5.84 -1.26 -7.59
C LEU A 14 -5.95 -0.17 -8.65
N LYS A 15 -6.74 0.85 -8.35
CA LYS A 15 -6.88 2.02 -9.23
C LYS A 15 -6.14 3.20 -8.64
N THR A 16 -5.31 3.83 -9.45
CA THR A 16 -4.61 5.05 -9.05
C THR A 16 -5.60 6.14 -8.65
N GLY A 17 -5.38 6.72 -7.48
CA GLY A 17 -6.25 7.77 -6.96
C GLY A 17 -7.36 7.29 -6.04
N SER A 18 -7.62 5.99 -5.99
CA SER A 18 -8.63 5.44 -5.10
C SER A 18 -8.06 5.17 -3.71
N VAL A 19 -8.94 5.20 -2.71
CA VAL A 19 -8.57 4.98 -1.31
C VAL A 19 -8.94 3.55 -0.91
N TYR A 20 -8.02 2.87 -0.25
CA TYR A 20 -8.22 1.48 0.19
C TYR A 20 -7.84 1.33 1.65
N GLU A 21 -8.40 0.30 2.28
CA GLU A 21 -7.97 -0.10 3.61
C GLU A 21 -6.63 -0.83 3.51
N VAL A 22 -5.64 -0.37 4.27
CA VAL A 22 -4.28 -0.93 4.23
C VAL A 22 -3.81 -1.21 5.65
N ILE A 23 -3.23 -2.39 5.84
CA ILE A 23 -2.56 -2.76 7.07
C ILE A 23 -1.07 -2.78 6.78
N VAL A 24 -0.33 -1.96 7.51
CA VAL A 24 1.12 -1.83 7.31
C VAL A 24 1.83 -2.41 8.52
N SER A 25 2.79 -3.28 8.28
CA SER A 25 3.64 -3.82 9.33
C SER A 25 5.09 -3.79 8.88
N ALA A 26 5.98 -3.45 9.82
CA ALA A 26 7.41 -3.48 9.61
C ALA A 26 7.99 -4.58 10.48
N LYS A 27 8.80 -5.44 9.89
CA LYS A 27 9.46 -6.51 10.65
C LYS A 27 10.71 -5.93 11.30
N TYR A 28 10.82 -6.14 12.61
CA TYR A 28 11.97 -5.65 13.36
C TYR A 28 13.26 -6.28 12.81
N GLY A 29 14.26 -5.45 12.55
CA GLY A 29 15.52 -5.91 12.00
C GLY A 29 15.54 -6.09 10.50
N GLU A 30 14.39 -5.97 9.83
CA GLU A 30 14.33 -6.03 8.38
C GLU A 30 13.92 -4.66 7.85
N ARG A 31 14.47 -4.29 6.68
CA ARG A 31 14.13 -3.03 6.03
C ARG A 31 12.89 -3.14 5.14
N ARG A 32 12.16 -4.23 5.29
CA ARG A 32 10.98 -4.48 4.47
C ARG A 32 9.72 -3.99 5.14
N ILE A 33 8.85 -3.42 4.35
CA ILE A 33 7.51 -3.01 4.76
C ILE A 33 6.53 -4.01 4.16
N CYS A 34 5.77 -4.70 5.00
CA CYS A 34 4.72 -5.58 4.52
C CYS A 34 3.40 -4.80 4.52
N ALA A 35 2.79 -4.68 3.36
CA ALA A 35 1.50 -4.04 3.22
C ALA A 35 0.45 -5.09 2.88
N GLN A 36 -0.69 -5.01 3.56
CA GLN A 36 -1.86 -5.81 3.23
C GLN A 36 -2.95 -4.86 2.79
N PHE A 37 -3.54 -5.12 1.64
CA PHE A 37 -4.61 -4.29 1.10
C PHE A 37 -5.68 -5.16 0.48
N LYS A 38 -6.87 -4.60 0.35
CA LYS A 38 -8.05 -5.34 -0.10
C LYS A 38 -8.68 -4.60 -1.28
N PRO A 39 -8.20 -4.88 -2.51
CA PRO A 39 -8.76 -4.22 -3.69
C PRO A 39 -10.18 -4.70 -4.02
N PHE A 40 -10.49 -5.93 -3.66
CA PHE A 40 -11.83 -6.53 -3.87
C PHE A 40 -12.32 -7.17 -2.58
N GLU A 41 -12.43 -8.48 -2.53
CA GLU A 41 -12.93 -9.19 -1.35
C GLU A 41 -11.85 -9.88 -0.54
N GLU A 42 -10.66 -10.05 -1.12
CA GLU A 42 -9.57 -10.77 -0.47
C GLU A 42 -8.42 -9.83 -0.14
N TRP A 43 -7.77 -10.10 0.99
CA TRP A 43 -6.56 -9.39 1.39
C TRP A 43 -5.36 -9.88 0.60
N ILE A 44 -4.59 -8.94 0.06
CA ILE A 44 -3.35 -9.23 -0.66
C ILE A 44 -2.19 -8.73 0.18
N LYS A 45 -1.16 -9.56 0.34
CA LYS A 45 0.08 -9.18 1.02
C LYS A 45 1.14 -8.85 -0.03
N TYR A 46 1.83 -7.75 0.18
CA TYR A 46 2.92 -7.35 -0.69
C TYR A 46 4.07 -6.79 0.14
N GLY A 47 5.29 -7.27 -0.12
CA GLY A 47 6.48 -6.82 0.58
C GLY A 47 7.20 -5.72 -0.20
N TYR A 48 7.28 -4.54 0.38
CA TYR A 48 8.07 -3.45 -0.18
C TYR A 48 9.48 -3.53 0.38
N SER A 49 10.47 -3.27 -0.46
CA SER A 49 11.88 -3.37 -0.07
C SER A 49 12.31 -2.22 0.85
N SER A 50 11.57 -1.13 0.88
CA SER A 50 11.90 0.03 1.70
C SER A 50 10.67 0.90 1.91
N LEU A 51 10.76 1.81 2.88
CA LEU A 51 9.72 2.80 3.10
C LEU A 51 9.53 3.70 1.88
N ALA A 52 10.64 4.04 1.21
CA ALA A 52 10.57 4.86 0.01
C ALA A 52 9.76 4.20 -1.10
N SER A 53 9.94 2.89 -1.30
CA SER A 53 9.15 2.13 -2.27
C SER A 53 7.68 2.10 -1.89
N PHE A 54 7.38 1.93 -0.60
CA PHE A 54 6.02 1.95 -0.11
C PHE A 54 5.35 3.29 -0.36
N THR A 55 6.03 4.39 -0.06
CA THR A 55 5.46 5.73 -0.19
C THR A 55 5.29 6.20 -1.64
N LYS A 56 5.90 5.50 -2.59
CA LYS A 56 5.62 5.74 -4.01
C LYS A 56 4.23 5.27 -4.39
N ASP A 57 3.75 4.22 -3.76
CA ASP A 57 2.47 3.60 -4.11
C ASP A 57 1.32 4.03 -3.20
N TRP A 58 1.62 4.52 -2.00
CA TRP A 58 0.59 4.83 -1.01
C TRP A 58 0.82 6.19 -0.38
N ALA A 59 -0.23 6.97 -0.29
CA ALA A 59 -0.19 8.30 0.30
C ALA A 59 -1.37 8.51 1.25
N ASP A 60 -1.22 9.46 2.16
CA ASP A 60 -2.29 9.88 3.05
C ASP A 60 -3.45 10.44 2.19
N PRO A 61 -4.68 9.94 2.33
CA PRO A 61 -5.80 10.42 1.52
C PRO A 61 -6.18 11.87 1.79
N VAL A 62 -5.75 12.40 2.92
CA VAL A 62 -6.02 13.80 3.30
C VAL A 62 -4.93 14.73 2.79
N ALA A 63 -3.74 14.22 2.57
CA ALA A 63 -2.60 15.02 2.08
C ALA A 63 -2.70 15.18 0.56
N MET A 64 -3.03 16.33 0.12
CA MET A 64 -3.14 16.67 -1.30
C MET A 64 -1.95 17.50 -1.75
#